data_5191dd1e8052123b85295806839133aa
#
_entry.id   5191dd1e8052123b85295806839133aa
#
_cell.length_a   1.000
_cell.length_b   1.000
_cell.length_c   1.000
_cell.angle_alpha   90.00
_cell.angle_beta   90.00
_cell.angle_gamma   90.00
#
_symmetry.space_group_name_H-M   'P 1'
#
loop_
_entity.id
_entity.type
_entity.pdbx_description
1 polymer ?
#
loop_
_entity_poly.entity_id
_entity_poly.type
_entity_poly.pdbx_seq_one_letter_code
_entity_poly.pdbx_strand_id
1 'polypeptide(L)'
;MVDMNLWENYRKICFIAPFSAPKWPAYAIVTAWNPASRQLGMRRNTRRQRALWRAIAAVPRWQVMGPCRGSSLDESWQESSLLLASTRSEAIRLAARFGQNAIYWVEQGELWLLSVLLAGEPHHLGRIESHWIVRGSA
;
A
#
# COMPACT_ATOMS: atom_id res chain seq x y z
N MET A 1 22.20 -1.79 2.14
CA MET A 1 21.95 -1.31 3.50
C MET A 1 20.54 -0.77 3.61
N VAL A 2 19.83 -1.16 4.65
CA VAL A 2 18.47 -0.68 4.89
C VAL A 2 18.54 0.69 5.56
N ASP A 3 17.75 1.65 5.06
CA ASP A 3 17.59 2.95 5.70
C ASP A 3 16.62 2.78 6.88
N MET A 4 17.15 2.83 8.09
CA MET A 4 16.37 2.61 9.31
C MET A 4 15.27 3.68 9.49
N ASN A 5 15.55 4.93 9.10
CA ASN A 5 14.54 6.00 9.19
C ASN A 5 13.38 5.75 8.24
N LEU A 6 13.68 5.24 7.05
CA LEU A 6 12.65 4.93 6.06
C LEU A 6 11.75 3.79 6.56
N TRP A 7 12.35 2.72 7.12
CA TRP A 7 11.58 1.63 7.70
C TRP A 7 10.70 2.08 8.86
N GLU A 8 11.21 2.96 9.72
CA GLU A 8 10.41 3.49 10.84
C GLU A 8 9.20 4.27 10.34
N ASN A 9 9.36 5.04 9.26
CA ASN A 9 8.25 5.76 8.66
C ASN A 9 7.20 4.81 8.09
N TYR A 10 7.63 3.73 7.42
CA TYR A 10 6.71 2.72 6.90
C TYR A 10 5.95 2.00 8.01
N ARG A 11 6.55 1.81 9.17
CA ARG A 11 5.90 1.13 10.28
C ARG A 11 4.83 1.99 10.95
N LYS A 12 4.99 3.31 10.89
CA LYS A 12 4.05 4.28 11.46
C LYS A 12 3.05 4.71 10.40
N ILE A 13 2.18 3.78 10.03
CA ILE A 13 1.22 3.96 8.95
C ILE A 13 -0.21 3.88 9.47
N CYS A 14 -1.10 4.68 8.89
CA CYS A 14 -2.52 4.43 8.97
C CYS A 14 -3.13 4.50 7.58
N PHE A 15 -4.26 3.85 7.41
CA PHE A 15 -4.99 3.83 6.14
C PHE A 15 -6.35 4.47 6.36
N ILE A 16 -6.69 5.40 5.49
CA ILE A 16 -7.93 6.18 5.59
C ILE A 16 -8.80 5.83 4.39
N ALA A 17 -10.02 5.37 4.65
CA ALA A 17 -10.95 5.00 3.61
C ALA A 17 -12.39 5.26 4.05
N PRO A 18 -13.35 5.41 3.11
CA PRO A 18 -14.75 5.60 3.46
C PRO A 18 -15.46 4.28 3.82
N PHE A 19 -14.72 3.19 3.91
CA PHE A 19 -15.23 1.85 4.24
C PHE A 19 -14.31 1.19 5.25
N SER A 20 -14.83 0.17 5.94
CA SER A 20 -14.03 -0.63 6.88
C SER A 20 -13.02 -1.49 6.14
N ALA A 21 -11.94 -1.87 6.82
CA ALA A 21 -10.96 -2.78 6.24
C ALA A 21 -11.66 -4.05 5.75
N PRO A 22 -11.40 -4.50 4.50
CA PRO A 22 -12.04 -5.70 3.99
C PRO A 22 -11.71 -6.92 4.83
N LYS A 23 -12.66 -7.85 4.89
CA LYS A 23 -12.46 -9.11 5.61
C LYS A 23 -12.01 -10.22 4.67
N TRP A 24 -11.38 -9.87 3.57
CA TRP A 24 -10.75 -10.85 2.69
C TRP A 24 -9.66 -11.60 3.44
N PRO A 25 -9.48 -12.91 3.19
CA PRO A 25 -8.45 -13.69 3.87
C PRO A 25 -7.03 -13.13 3.70
N ALA A 26 -6.75 -12.57 2.53
CA ALA A 26 -5.44 -11.98 2.24
C ALA A 26 -5.57 -10.93 1.15
N TYR A 27 -4.82 -9.83 1.29
CA TYR A 27 -4.77 -8.78 0.27
C TYR A 27 -3.55 -7.89 0.50
N ALA A 28 -3.17 -7.20 -0.57
CA ALA A 28 -2.10 -6.21 -0.52
C ALA A 28 -2.69 -4.80 -0.51
N ILE A 29 -1.95 -3.87 0.06
CA ILE A 29 -2.24 -2.44 -0.08
C ILE A 29 -1.10 -1.87 -0.91
N VAL A 30 -1.40 -1.44 -2.14
CA VAL A 30 -0.41 -1.08 -3.14
C VAL A 30 -0.61 0.34 -3.62
N THR A 31 0.49 0.98 -4.02
CA THR A 31 0.48 2.32 -4.58
C THR A 31 1.51 2.41 -5.70
N ALA A 32 1.34 3.37 -6.60
CA ALA A 32 2.35 3.73 -7.59
C ALA A 32 2.93 5.12 -7.32
N TRP A 33 2.55 5.73 -6.19
CA TRP A 33 3.02 7.05 -5.80
C TRP A 33 4.48 7.02 -5.35
N ASN A 34 5.21 8.08 -5.61
CA ASN A 34 6.55 8.35 -5.07
C ASN A 34 7.50 7.14 -5.17
N PRO A 35 7.83 6.69 -6.41
CA PRO A 35 8.68 5.50 -6.60
C PRO A 35 10.01 5.65 -5.87
N ALA A 36 10.47 4.57 -5.24
CA ALA A 36 11.67 4.52 -4.41
C ALA A 36 11.66 5.60 -3.33
N SER A 37 10.47 5.96 -2.85
CA SER A 37 10.24 7.00 -1.83
C SER A 37 10.70 8.39 -2.25
N ARG A 38 10.90 8.62 -3.54
CA ARG A 38 11.20 9.96 -4.07
C ARG A 38 9.90 10.71 -4.29
N GLN A 39 9.78 11.87 -3.69
CA GLN A 39 8.57 12.68 -3.80
C GLN A 39 8.40 13.20 -5.22
N LEU A 40 7.27 12.85 -5.84
CA LEU A 40 6.86 13.38 -7.15
C LEU A 40 5.71 14.35 -6.95
N GLY A 41 5.47 15.21 -7.95
CA GLY A 41 4.31 16.08 -7.94
C GLY A 41 3.01 15.32 -8.13
N MET A 42 1.89 15.95 -7.79
CA MET A 42 0.55 15.37 -7.85
C MET A 42 0.22 14.84 -9.26
N ARG A 43 0.57 15.59 -10.30
CA ARG A 43 0.28 15.20 -11.68
C ARG A 43 0.96 13.89 -12.07
N ARG A 44 2.25 13.76 -11.72
CA ARG A 44 3.02 12.55 -12.01
C ARG A 44 2.49 11.37 -11.21
N ASN A 45 2.21 11.58 -9.93
CA ASN A 45 1.67 10.54 -9.07
C ASN A 45 0.30 10.07 -9.56
N THR A 46 -0.58 10.98 -9.96
CA THR A 46 -1.89 10.64 -10.51
C THR A 46 -1.76 9.78 -11.77
N ARG A 47 -0.83 10.13 -12.65
CA ARG A 47 -0.60 9.38 -13.89
C ARG A 47 -0.09 7.97 -13.58
N ARG A 48 0.81 7.84 -12.61
CA ARG A 48 1.35 6.55 -12.19
C ARG A 48 0.24 5.68 -11.57
N GLN A 49 -0.62 6.28 -10.78
CA GLN A 49 -1.72 5.55 -10.14
C GLN A 49 -2.74 5.06 -11.17
N ARG A 50 -3.00 5.84 -12.21
CA ARG A 50 -3.84 5.38 -13.33
C ARG A 50 -3.23 4.18 -14.04
N ALA A 51 -1.90 4.19 -14.22
CA ALA A 51 -1.21 3.07 -14.83
C ALA A 51 -1.31 1.81 -13.95
N LEU A 52 -1.26 1.98 -12.63
CA LEU A 52 -1.45 0.87 -11.69
C LEU A 52 -2.87 0.28 -11.83
N TRP A 53 -3.89 1.13 -11.89
CA TRP A 53 -5.27 0.69 -12.11
C TRP A 53 -5.40 -0.14 -13.39
N ARG A 54 -4.78 0.33 -14.49
CA ARG A 54 -4.81 -0.38 -15.76
C ARG A 54 -4.11 -1.74 -15.67
N ALA A 55 -2.97 -1.80 -14.99
CA ALA A 55 -2.23 -3.04 -14.81
C ALA A 55 -3.06 -4.07 -14.04
N ILE A 56 -3.77 -3.62 -12.99
CA ILE A 56 -4.63 -4.48 -12.20
C ILE A 56 -5.83 -4.94 -13.03
N ALA A 57 -6.46 -4.03 -13.77
CA ALA A 57 -7.64 -4.33 -14.59
C ALA A 57 -7.31 -5.34 -15.71
N ALA A 58 -6.05 -5.43 -16.12
CA ALA A 58 -5.62 -6.39 -17.14
C ALA A 58 -5.59 -7.83 -16.62
N VAL A 59 -5.78 -8.07 -15.33
CA VAL A 59 -5.80 -9.41 -14.72
C VAL A 59 -7.19 -9.65 -14.12
N PRO A 60 -8.12 -10.25 -14.89
CA PRO A 60 -9.54 -10.34 -14.48
C PRO A 60 -9.79 -11.09 -13.17
N ARG A 61 -8.89 -12.01 -12.79
CA ARG A 61 -9.05 -12.79 -11.56
C ARG A 61 -8.76 -11.98 -10.29
N TRP A 62 -8.12 -10.82 -10.42
CA TRP A 62 -7.80 -9.98 -9.27
C TRP A 62 -9.01 -9.14 -8.89
N GLN A 63 -9.30 -9.09 -7.60
CA GLN A 63 -10.30 -8.18 -7.03
C GLN A 63 -9.59 -6.95 -6.48
N VAL A 64 -10.17 -5.79 -6.69
CA VAL A 64 -9.58 -4.53 -6.22
C VAL A 64 -10.65 -3.71 -5.53
N MET A 65 -10.27 -3.02 -4.47
CA MET A 65 -11.14 -2.08 -3.77
C MET A 65 -10.36 -0.81 -3.52
N GLY A 66 -11.04 0.30 -3.56
CA GLY A 66 -10.40 1.57 -3.28
C GLY A 66 -11.14 2.72 -3.94
N PRO A 67 -10.54 3.92 -3.90
CA PRO A 67 -9.22 4.15 -3.33
C PRO A 67 -9.22 4.22 -1.80
N CYS A 68 -8.04 4.06 -1.21
CA CYS A 68 -7.77 4.43 0.16
C CYS A 68 -6.51 5.29 0.19
N ARG A 69 -6.23 5.91 1.32
CA ARG A 69 -5.02 6.72 1.46
C ARG A 69 -4.14 6.13 2.55
N GLY A 70 -2.90 5.80 2.18
CA GLY A 70 -1.86 5.54 3.16
C GLY A 70 -1.39 6.87 3.72
N SER A 71 -1.25 6.99 5.02
CA SER A 71 -1.01 8.27 5.68
C SER A 71 -0.04 8.12 6.83
N SER A 72 0.78 9.16 7.06
CA SER A 72 1.48 9.31 8.33
C SER A 72 0.46 9.54 9.44
N LEU A 73 0.87 9.29 10.70
CA LEU A 73 -0.04 9.42 11.85
C LEU A 73 -0.57 10.84 12.00
N ASP A 74 0.24 11.84 11.67
CA ASP A 74 -0.15 13.26 11.74
C ASP A 74 -0.83 13.75 10.46
N GLU A 75 -1.01 12.88 9.48
CA GLU A 75 -1.62 13.14 8.17
C GLU A 75 -0.88 14.20 7.33
N SER A 76 0.36 14.51 7.66
CA SER A 76 1.17 15.45 6.87
C SER A 76 1.63 14.84 5.55
N TRP A 77 1.58 13.53 5.43
CA TRP A 77 1.99 12.77 4.25
C TRP A 77 0.93 11.74 3.92
N GLN A 78 0.45 11.73 2.67
CA GLN A 78 -0.56 10.79 2.22
C GLN A 78 -0.28 10.35 0.80
N GLU A 79 -0.61 9.09 0.49
CA GLU A 79 -0.50 8.53 -0.85
C GLU A 79 -1.76 7.75 -1.19
N SER A 80 -2.26 7.95 -2.40
CA SER A 80 -3.39 7.18 -2.91
C SER A 80 -2.97 5.72 -3.07
N SER A 81 -3.78 4.79 -2.57
CA SER A 81 -3.49 3.36 -2.55
C SER A 81 -4.71 2.55 -2.94
N LEU A 82 -4.49 1.29 -3.30
CA LEU A 82 -5.52 0.34 -3.68
C LEU A 82 -5.36 -0.93 -2.86
N LEU A 83 -6.48 -1.56 -2.55
CA LEU A 83 -6.52 -2.86 -1.88
C LEU A 83 -6.66 -3.92 -2.97
N LEU A 84 -5.74 -4.87 -3.02
CA LEU A 84 -5.66 -5.85 -4.09
C LEU A 84 -5.68 -7.27 -3.55
N ALA A 85 -6.71 -8.02 -3.92
CA ALA A 85 -6.78 -9.45 -3.61
C ALA A 85 -5.99 -10.22 -4.67
N SER A 86 -4.77 -10.59 -4.33
CA SER A 86 -3.85 -11.35 -5.18
C SER A 86 -3.01 -12.26 -4.28
N THR A 87 -2.10 -13.04 -4.87
CA THR A 87 -1.10 -13.73 -4.06
C THR A 87 -0.05 -12.72 -3.59
N ARG A 88 0.66 -13.09 -2.54
CA ARG A 88 1.75 -12.25 -2.01
C ARG A 88 2.81 -11.99 -3.09
N SER A 89 3.24 -13.03 -3.79
CA SER A 89 4.28 -12.88 -4.81
C SER A 89 3.81 -12.04 -6.00
N GLU A 90 2.54 -12.14 -6.38
CA GLU A 90 1.98 -11.29 -7.43
C GLU A 90 2.00 -9.81 -7.02
N ALA A 91 1.61 -9.52 -5.78
CA ALA A 91 1.61 -8.16 -5.28
C ALA A 91 3.03 -7.58 -5.22
N ILE A 92 4.00 -8.37 -4.79
CA ILE A 92 5.41 -7.95 -4.74
C ILE A 92 5.92 -7.64 -6.15
N ARG A 93 5.64 -8.51 -7.13
CA ARG A 93 6.07 -8.26 -8.51
C ARG A 93 5.42 -7.02 -9.10
N LEU A 94 4.13 -6.82 -8.82
CA LEU A 94 3.44 -5.62 -9.27
C LEU A 94 4.05 -4.37 -8.67
N ALA A 95 4.32 -4.38 -7.38
CA ALA A 95 4.92 -3.24 -6.67
C ALA A 95 6.33 -2.95 -7.20
N ALA A 96 7.13 -3.98 -7.48
CA ALA A 96 8.46 -3.80 -8.06
C ALA A 96 8.37 -3.13 -9.43
N ARG A 97 7.40 -3.53 -10.24
CA ARG A 97 7.15 -2.93 -11.55
C ARG A 97 6.86 -1.43 -11.46
N PHE A 98 6.22 -1.00 -10.38
CA PHE A 98 5.91 0.40 -10.13
C PHE A 98 6.91 1.10 -9.22
N GLY A 99 8.07 0.50 -9.01
CA GLY A 99 9.20 1.14 -8.34
C GLY A 99 9.03 1.34 -6.84
N GLN A 100 8.23 0.51 -6.18
CA GLN A 100 7.97 0.66 -4.76
C GLN A 100 9.03 -0.04 -3.93
N ASN A 101 9.45 0.59 -2.83
CA ASN A 101 10.42 0.03 -1.89
C ASN A 101 9.82 -1.10 -1.05
N ALA A 102 8.54 -0.99 -0.73
CA ALA A 102 7.84 -1.92 0.15
C ALA A 102 6.35 -1.91 -0.16
N ILE A 103 5.63 -2.93 0.30
CA ILE A 103 4.18 -2.97 0.27
C ILE A 103 3.66 -3.37 1.64
N TYR A 104 2.37 -3.13 1.84
CA TYR A 104 1.65 -3.66 3.00
C TYR A 104 0.87 -4.89 2.57
N TRP A 105 0.85 -5.90 3.44
CA TRP A 105 0.17 -7.16 3.21
C TRP A 105 -0.70 -7.48 4.42
N VAL A 106 -1.95 -7.83 4.18
CA VAL A 106 -2.88 -8.22 5.24
C VAL A 106 -3.24 -9.68 5.04
N GLU A 107 -3.12 -10.47 6.09
CA GLU A 107 -3.44 -11.88 6.07
C GLU A 107 -4.09 -12.25 7.39
N GLN A 108 -5.28 -12.80 7.33
CA GLN A 108 -6.07 -13.14 8.52
C GLN A 108 -6.21 -11.94 9.47
N GLY A 109 -6.38 -10.74 8.92
CA GLY A 109 -6.52 -9.51 9.70
C GLY A 109 -5.22 -8.94 10.26
N GLU A 110 -4.08 -9.58 10.00
CA GLU A 110 -2.78 -9.13 10.48
C GLU A 110 -2.05 -8.34 9.41
N LEU A 111 -1.54 -7.18 9.79
CA LEU A 111 -0.83 -6.28 8.87
C LEU A 111 0.67 -6.55 8.91
N TRP A 112 1.25 -6.67 7.72
CA TRP A 112 2.68 -6.90 7.52
C TRP A 112 3.25 -5.85 6.60
N LEU A 113 4.50 -5.47 6.85
CA LEU A 113 5.30 -4.66 5.93
C LEU A 113 6.28 -5.59 5.24
N LEU A 114 6.21 -5.66 3.90
CA LEU A 114 7.04 -6.53 3.08
C LEU A 114 7.99 -5.70 2.24
N SER A 115 9.26 -6.06 2.22
CA SER A 115 10.24 -5.42 1.35
C SER A 115 10.03 -5.82 -0.11
N VAL A 116 10.28 -4.87 -1.02
CA VAL A 116 10.19 -5.08 -2.47
C VAL A 116 11.53 -4.72 -3.10
N LEU A 117 11.84 -3.43 -3.23
CA LEU A 117 13.12 -2.97 -3.75
C LEU A 117 14.17 -2.83 -2.65
N LEU A 118 13.76 -2.48 -1.44
CA LEU A 118 14.65 -2.46 -0.28
C LEU A 118 14.77 -3.86 0.29
N ALA A 119 15.97 -4.24 0.72
CA ALA A 119 16.15 -5.51 1.42
C ALA A 119 15.63 -5.39 2.85
N GLY A 120 15.05 -6.47 3.36
CA GLY A 120 14.56 -6.50 4.73
C GLY A 120 13.67 -7.70 4.98
N GLU A 121 13.53 -8.06 6.23
CA GLU A 121 12.64 -9.12 6.66
C GLU A 121 11.19 -8.59 6.75
N PRO A 122 10.18 -9.45 6.63
CA PRO A 122 8.80 -9.04 6.90
C PRO A 122 8.66 -8.52 8.32
N HIS A 123 7.92 -7.42 8.48
CA HIS A 123 7.65 -6.84 9.79
C HIS A 123 6.16 -6.96 10.11
N HIS A 124 5.83 -7.62 11.21
CA HIS A 124 4.47 -7.69 11.70
C HIS A 124 4.12 -6.39 12.41
N LEU A 125 3.04 -5.74 11.99
CA LEU A 125 2.64 -4.44 12.52
C LEU A 125 1.40 -4.50 13.42
N GLY A 126 0.84 -5.70 13.63
CA GLY A 126 -0.35 -5.88 14.45
C GLY A 126 -1.61 -6.05 13.61
N ARG A 127 -2.76 -5.82 14.23
CA ARG A 127 -4.05 -5.96 13.55
C ARG A 127 -4.27 -4.81 12.58
N ILE A 128 -4.85 -5.12 11.41
CA ILE A 128 -5.15 -4.07 10.43
C ILE A 128 -6.08 -3.00 11.00
N GLU A 129 -7.02 -3.37 11.85
CA GLU A 129 -7.97 -2.43 12.45
C GLU A 129 -7.26 -1.35 13.29
N SER A 130 -6.11 -1.67 13.88
CA SER A 130 -5.31 -0.70 14.64
C SER A 130 -4.66 0.36 13.77
N HIS A 131 -4.63 0.13 12.45
CA HIS A 131 -4.04 1.03 11.48
C HIS A 131 -5.07 1.60 10.50
N TRP A 132 -6.36 1.46 10.80
CA TRP A 132 -7.42 1.77 9.85
C TRP A 132 -8.36 2.84 10.41
N ILE A 133 -8.62 3.85 9.60
CA ILE A 133 -9.53 4.95 9.93
C ILE A 133 -10.64 4.97 8.88
N VAL A 134 -11.89 4.81 9.33
CA VAL A 134 -13.04 4.98 8.45
C VAL A 134 -13.41 6.45 8.46
N ARG A 135 -13.28 7.10 7.31
CA ARG A 135 -13.59 8.51 7.18
C ARG A 135 -14.18 8.74 5.80
N GLY A 136 -15.37 9.31 5.75
CA GLY A 136 -16.02 9.62 4.49
C GLY A 136 -15.20 10.60 3.67
N SER A 137 -15.39 10.57 2.34
CA SER A 137 -14.80 11.58 1.47
C SER A 137 -15.51 12.89 1.71
N ALA A 138 -14.73 13.90 2.01
CA ALA A 138 -15.27 15.25 2.17
C ALA A 138 -15.58 15.84 0.81
#